data_e101b8ffa97523a67ad8b34249208e7a
#
_entry.id   e101b8ffa97523a67ad8b34249208e7a
#
_cell.length_a   1.000
_cell.length_b   1.000
_cell.length_c   1.000
_cell.angle_alpha   90.00
_cell.angle_beta   90.00
_cell.angle_gamma   90.00
#
_symmetry.space_group_name_H-M   'P 1'
#
loop_
_entity.id
_entity.type
_entity.pdbx_description
1 polymer ?
#
loop_
_entity_poly.entity_id
_entity_poly.type
_entity_poly.pdbx_seq_one_letter_code
_entity_poly.pdbx_strand_id
1 'polypeptide(L)'
;MADERTTQESPPTWSDSDSAPPVIAEKKRRLPPFLDHFNGRDLKIFFRCWVAVWVACLLIFIHPSLESIGTATFFAALVLMFLPPSGIVFVYLLGALSLFIGICLAWAWGVITMKAAQAARPAAETQAKVAALQQTAVSQAQNSTSSATEIAQRLVYEGYMLDARVTAVTFCLICTFVYFMARLRASNPKATLTAIFGIIISDLFLNYTPLLPSFSGTLPLTLVKPAAIGVGLGLACSILFFPQSTSHVVLDSMEDIVRLLQVPLAMTANTLCKKEEQPNPDDLRMTQAGIIQKYKSMEPSLAFLPLDFSVGCWGAEDVASFQGPLRDVLVAILSLLDFHIGRIVGEARTQDVLRKYVDKTPDEDEKHTRQVGAHQLTQLAQLLDGFRSPDSHPLRKEVV
;
A
#
# COMPACT_ATOMS: atom_id res chain seq x y z
N MET A 1 1.01 17.15 68.30
CA MET A 1 0.00 18.21 68.23
C MET A 1 0.34 19.03 66.99
N ALA A 2 -0.21 18.67 65.86
CA ALA A 2 -0.18 19.46 64.63
C ALA A 2 -1.46 19.15 63.88
N ASP A 3 -2.17 20.21 63.61
CA ASP A 3 -3.57 20.33 63.18
C ASP A 3 -3.66 20.02 61.68
N GLU A 4 -4.33 18.93 61.34
CA GLU A 4 -4.65 18.54 59.96
C GLU A 4 -5.94 19.28 59.53
N ARG A 5 -5.81 20.40 58.84
CA ARG A 5 -6.91 21.06 58.17
C ARG A 5 -7.19 20.41 56.82
N THR A 6 -8.18 19.54 56.78
CA THR A 6 -8.84 19.05 55.59
C THR A 6 -9.54 20.19 54.87
N THR A 7 -8.95 20.70 53.81
CA THR A 7 -9.62 21.60 52.85
C THR A 7 -10.52 20.77 51.94
N GLN A 8 -11.80 20.82 52.19
CA GLN A 8 -12.87 20.26 51.41
C GLN A 8 -13.07 21.14 50.16
N GLU A 9 -12.45 20.73 49.03
CA GLU A 9 -12.70 21.37 47.73
C GLU A 9 -14.13 21.02 47.26
N SER A 10 -14.96 22.06 47.16
CA SER A 10 -16.30 21.98 46.54
C SER A 10 -16.17 21.69 45.04
N PRO A 11 -17.03 20.82 44.45
CA PRO A 11 -16.97 20.52 43.04
C PRO A 11 -17.26 21.77 42.18
N PRO A 12 -16.60 21.94 41.03
CA PRO A 12 -16.78 23.09 40.15
C PRO A 12 -18.23 23.13 39.64
N THR A 13 -18.92 24.21 39.95
CA THR A 13 -20.22 24.54 39.36
C THR A 13 -19.99 24.92 37.89
N TRP A 14 -20.45 24.06 37.00
CA TRP A 14 -20.52 24.33 35.57
C TRP A 14 -21.58 25.42 35.35
N SER A 15 -21.17 26.63 35.06
CA SER A 15 -22.05 27.70 34.63
C SER A 15 -22.59 27.42 33.24
N ASP A 16 -23.89 27.30 33.08
CA ASP A 16 -24.68 27.05 31.86
C ASP A 16 -24.66 28.23 30.87
N SER A 17 -23.52 28.83 30.57
CA SER A 17 -23.46 29.99 29.66
C SER A 17 -22.39 29.93 28.57
N ASP A 18 -21.88 28.74 28.23
CA ASP A 18 -21.14 28.61 27.01
C ASP A 18 -21.99 27.88 25.94
N SER A 19 -22.76 28.70 25.22
CA SER A 19 -23.31 28.31 23.93
C SER A 19 -22.13 27.87 23.06
N ALA A 20 -22.04 26.54 22.86
CA ALA A 20 -21.06 25.97 21.91
C ALA A 20 -21.12 26.75 20.60
N PRO A 21 -19.99 27.23 20.08
CA PRO A 21 -20.00 27.97 18.83
C PRO A 21 -20.65 27.07 17.77
N PRO A 22 -21.52 27.62 16.90
CA PRO A 22 -22.12 26.84 15.85
C PRO A 22 -20.97 26.23 15.06
N VAL A 23 -20.92 24.88 14.96
CA VAL A 23 -20.05 24.17 14.04
C VAL A 23 -20.52 24.60 12.65
N ILE A 24 -20.01 25.74 12.20
CA ILE A 24 -20.15 26.20 10.84
C ILE A 24 -19.48 25.10 10.03
N ALA A 25 -20.29 24.25 9.43
CA ALA A 25 -19.83 23.37 8.36
C ALA A 25 -19.22 24.30 7.32
N GLU A 26 -17.91 24.55 7.42
CA GLU A 26 -17.15 25.23 6.41
C GLU A 26 -17.42 24.43 5.13
N LYS A 27 -18.27 25.00 4.28
CA LYS A 27 -18.50 24.52 2.91
C LYS A 27 -17.15 24.63 2.21
N LYS A 28 -16.25 23.67 2.50
CA LYS A 28 -14.94 23.55 1.88
C LYS A 28 -15.23 23.64 0.39
N ARG A 29 -14.88 24.76 -0.22
CA ARG A 29 -14.90 24.90 -1.68
C ARG A 29 -14.17 23.66 -2.17
N ARG A 30 -14.90 22.71 -2.76
CA ARG A 30 -14.31 21.51 -3.36
C ARG A 30 -13.43 22.04 -4.49
N LEU A 31 -12.15 22.15 -4.19
CA LEU A 31 -11.13 22.35 -5.20
C LEU A 31 -11.27 21.24 -6.24
N PRO A 32 -10.98 21.49 -7.51
CA PRO A 32 -10.96 20.40 -8.49
C PRO A 32 -10.13 19.25 -7.93
N PRO A 33 -10.53 17.97 -8.12
CA PRO A 33 -9.88 16.79 -7.50
C PRO A 33 -8.36 16.74 -7.74
N PHE A 34 -7.89 17.33 -8.80
CA PHE A 34 -6.47 17.53 -9.13
C PHE A 34 -5.73 18.44 -8.12
N LEU A 35 -6.37 19.47 -7.56
CA LEU A 35 -5.78 20.41 -6.59
C LEU A 35 -5.90 19.93 -5.14
N ASP A 36 -6.69 18.89 -4.86
CA ASP A 36 -6.86 18.32 -3.52
C ASP A 36 -5.59 17.59 -3.05
N HIS A 37 -4.72 17.17 -4.00
CA HIS A 37 -3.41 16.57 -3.73
C HIS A 37 -2.29 17.58 -3.38
N PHE A 38 -2.52 18.88 -3.46
CA PHE A 38 -1.57 19.90 -3.01
C PHE A 38 -1.64 20.16 -1.49
N ASN A 39 -1.83 19.10 -0.72
CA ASN A 39 -1.71 19.17 0.72
C ASN A 39 -0.21 19.22 1.11
N GLY A 40 0.14 19.96 2.16
CA GLY A 40 1.53 20.11 2.61
C GLY A 40 2.24 18.77 2.89
N ARG A 41 1.49 17.73 3.26
CA ARG A 41 1.99 16.36 3.44
C ARG A 41 2.39 15.72 2.11
N ASP A 42 1.50 15.78 1.13
CA ASP A 42 1.73 15.18 -0.19
C ASP A 42 2.86 15.89 -0.92
N LEU A 43 2.98 17.22 -0.74
CA LEU A 43 4.07 18.00 -1.31
C LEU A 43 5.45 17.61 -0.74
N LYS A 44 5.54 17.31 0.57
CA LYS A 44 6.78 16.81 1.20
C LYS A 44 7.18 15.45 0.65
N ILE A 45 6.22 14.53 0.49
CA ILE A 45 6.45 13.20 -0.09
C ILE A 45 6.89 13.35 -1.55
N PHE A 46 6.19 14.16 -2.33
CA PHE A 46 6.53 14.45 -3.72
C PHE A 46 7.94 15.00 -3.85
N PHE A 47 8.31 16.01 -3.05
CA PHE A 47 9.64 16.60 -3.05
C PHE A 47 10.74 15.57 -2.78
N ARG A 48 10.55 14.71 -1.78
CA ARG A 48 11.48 13.64 -1.43
C ARG A 48 11.68 12.65 -2.58
N CYS A 49 10.59 12.18 -3.18
CA CYS A 49 10.65 11.27 -4.34
C CYS A 49 11.29 11.95 -5.55
N TRP A 50 10.94 13.22 -5.79
CA TRP A 50 11.47 13.99 -6.91
C TRP A 50 12.98 14.20 -6.80
N VAL A 51 13.48 14.59 -5.62
CA VAL A 51 14.93 14.76 -5.38
C VAL A 51 15.67 13.44 -5.59
N ALA A 52 15.16 12.31 -5.06
CA ALA A 52 15.78 11.01 -5.22
C ALA A 52 15.93 10.61 -6.70
N VAL A 53 14.86 10.73 -7.48
CA VAL A 53 14.88 10.43 -8.91
C VAL A 53 15.74 11.41 -9.68
N TRP A 54 15.68 12.71 -9.35
CA TRP A 54 16.49 13.73 -10.00
C TRP A 54 17.98 13.48 -9.81
N VAL A 55 18.43 13.16 -8.59
CA VAL A 55 19.83 12.82 -8.33
C VAL A 55 20.24 11.52 -9.06
N ALA A 56 19.35 10.50 -9.09
CA ALA A 56 19.62 9.28 -9.87
C ALA A 56 19.76 9.58 -11.37
N CYS A 57 18.96 10.49 -11.91
CA CYS A 57 19.09 10.92 -13.30
C CYS A 57 20.41 11.68 -13.54
N LEU A 58 20.84 12.54 -12.59
CA LEU A 58 22.12 13.23 -12.70
C LEU A 58 23.31 12.25 -12.79
N LEU A 59 23.26 11.11 -12.07
CA LEU A 59 24.32 10.09 -12.13
C LEU A 59 24.46 9.49 -13.53
N ILE A 60 23.42 9.51 -14.37
CA ILE A 60 23.49 9.02 -15.76
C ILE A 60 24.30 9.97 -16.65
N PHE A 61 24.27 11.28 -16.38
CA PHE A 61 24.95 12.29 -17.19
C PHE A 61 26.38 12.57 -16.75
N ILE A 62 26.76 12.20 -15.53
CA ILE A 62 28.12 12.41 -15.01
C ILE A 62 29.02 11.29 -15.48
N HIS A 63 29.95 11.58 -16.41
CA HIS A 63 30.85 10.61 -17.03
C HIS A 63 31.65 9.75 -16.04
N PRO A 64 32.30 10.29 -14.98
CA PRO A 64 33.00 9.48 -13.98
C PRO A 64 32.09 8.49 -13.23
N SER A 65 30.82 8.88 -12.99
CA SER A 65 29.83 7.98 -12.37
C SER A 65 29.44 6.85 -13.32
N LEU A 66 29.23 7.15 -14.59
CA LEU A 66 28.92 6.17 -15.61
C LEU A 66 30.04 5.12 -15.78
N GLU A 67 31.30 5.53 -15.76
CA GLU A 67 32.45 4.62 -15.81
C GLU A 67 32.54 3.72 -14.57
N SER A 68 32.28 4.25 -13.39
CA SER A 68 32.37 3.51 -12.13
C SER A 68 31.20 2.55 -11.89
N ILE A 69 29.98 2.95 -12.27
CA ILE A 69 28.75 2.19 -12.05
C ILE A 69 28.52 1.20 -13.19
N GLY A 70 28.79 1.63 -14.42
CA GLY A 70 28.59 0.86 -15.65
C GLY A 70 27.44 1.38 -16.52
N THR A 71 27.27 0.76 -17.67
CA THR A 71 26.32 1.19 -18.71
C THR A 71 24.84 1.16 -18.29
N ALA A 72 24.52 0.39 -17.24
CA ALA A 72 23.15 0.25 -16.74
C ALA A 72 22.78 1.23 -15.60
N THR A 73 23.44 2.40 -15.52
CA THR A 73 23.20 3.41 -14.48
C THR A 73 21.73 3.85 -14.41
N PHE A 74 21.00 3.86 -15.53
CA PHE A 74 19.55 4.15 -15.59
C PHE A 74 18.72 3.24 -14.67
N PHE A 75 19.23 2.07 -14.32
CA PHE A 75 18.55 1.11 -13.47
C PHE A 75 18.37 1.64 -12.04
N ALA A 76 19.23 2.55 -11.58
CA ALA A 76 19.08 3.22 -10.29
C ALA A 76 17.79 4.07 -10.24
N ALA A 77 17.49 4.83 -11.29
CA ALA A 77 16.26 5.61 -11.40
C ALA A 77 15.03 4.69 -11.50
N LEU A 78 15.13 3.59 -12.23
CA LEU A 78 14.08 2.59 -12.38
C LEU A 78 13.74 1.93 -11.03
N VAL A 79 14.74 1.60 -10.22
CA VAL A 79 14.54 1.08 -8.85
C VAL A 79 13.74 2.06 -8.00
N LEU A 80 14.05 3.36 -8.07
CA LEU A 80 13.34 4.41 -7.32
C LEU A 80 11.88 4.59 -7.79
N MET A 81 11.55 4.24 -9.04
CA MET A 81 10.17 4.24 -9.51
C MET A 81 9.36 3.09 -8.91
N PHE A 82 9.96 1.91 -8.75
CA PHE A 82 9.30 0.75 -8.14
C PHE A 82 9.29 0.79 -6.61
N LEU A 83 10.31 1.39 -6.02
CA LEU A 83 10.48 1.56 -4.59
C LEU A 83 10.67 3.06 -4.26
N PRO A 84 9.61 3.88 -4.40
CA PRO A 84 9.71 5.30 -4.10
C PRO A 84 9.92 5.52 -2.60
N PRO A 85 10.74 6.50 -2.20
CA PRO A 85 10.94 6.86 -0.80
C PRO A 85 9.74 7.65 -0.24
N SER A 86 8.52 7.13 -0.43
CA SER A 86 7.26 7.82 -0.09
C SER A 86 6.75 7.55 1.31
N GLY A 87 7.16 6.45 1.91
CA GLY A 87 6.62 5.96 3.16
C GLY A 87 7.57 6.08 4.35
N ILE A 88 7.29 5.27 5.35
CA ILE A 88 8.06 5.09 6.56
C ILE A 88 9.41 4.44 6.19
N VAL A 89 10.51 4.89 6.82
CA VAL A 89 11.87 4.38 6.55
C VAL A 89 11.96 2.87 6.72
N PHE A 90 11.32 2.31 7.74
CA PHE A 90 11.31 0.86 7.98
C PHE A 90 10.63 0.07 6.85
N VAL A 91 9.50 0.55 6.36
CA VAL A 91 8.77 -0.09 5.23
C VAL A 91 9.62 -0.03 3.95
N TYR A 92 10.33 1.10 3.75
CA TYR A 92 11.29 1.23 2.65
C TYR A 92 12.41 0.19 2.73
N LEU A 93 13.02 0.01 3.93
CA LEU A 93 14.06 -1.01 4.16
C LEU A 93 13.55 -2.44 3.91
N LEU A 94 12.34 -2.75 4.35
CA LEU A 94 11.71 -4.06 4.09
C LEU A 94 11.47 -4.29 2.60
N GLY A 95 11.03 -3.25 1.89
CA GLY A 95 10.91 -3.27 0.42
C GLY A 95 12.25 -3.48 -0.26
N ALA A 96 13.31 -2.80 0.19
CA ALA A 96 14.66 -2.94 -0.31
C ALA A 96 15.20 -4.36 -0.07
N LEU A 97 14.97 -4.93 1.11
CA LEU A 97 15.35 -6.32 1.42
C LEU A 97 14.63 -7.31 0.49
N SER A 98 13.32 -7.12 0.31
CA SER A 98 12.51 -7.94 -0.61
C SER A 98 13.04 -7.88 -2.05
N LEU A 99 13.44 -6.69 -2.51
CA LEU A 99 14.07 -6.48 -3.82
C LEU A 99 15.39 -7.24 -3.92
N PHE A 100 16.30 -7.10 -2.93
CA PHE A 100 17.58 -7.79 -2.96
C PHE A 100 17.44 -9.31 -2.88
N ILE A 101 16.48 -9.85 -2.14
CA ILE A 101 16.16 -11.28 -2.15
C ILE A 101 15.81 -11.74 -3.56
N GLY A 102 14.99 -10.98 -4.29
CA GLY A 102 14.65 -11.28 -5.69
C GLY A 102 15.87 -11.33 -6.61
N ILE A 103 16.75 -10.34 -6.47
CA ILE A 103 18.00 -10.27 -7.22
C ILE A 103 18.91 -11.47 -6.90
N CYS A 104 19.10 -11.81 -5.63
CA CYS A 104 19.95 -12.93 -5.22
C CYS A 104 19.42 -14.28 -5.73
N LEU A 105 18.11 -14.51 -5.65
CA LEU A 105 17.47 -15.73 -6.16
C LEU A 105 17.67 -15.86 -7.67
N ALA A 106 17.44 -14.79 -8.41
CA ALA A 106 17.64 -14.79 -9.87
C ALA A 106 19.12 -14.95 -10.25
N TRP A 107 20.02 -14.33 -9.49
CA TRP A 107 21.47 -14.51 -9.69
C TRP A 107 21.88 -15.97 -9.51
N ALA A 108 21.48 -16.58 -8.38
CA ALA A 108 21.79 -17.98 -8.10
C ALA A 108 21.24 -18.90 -9.21
N TRP A 109 19.97 -18.72 -9.58
CA TRP A 109 19.34 -19.49 -10.65
C TRP A 109 19.99 -19.25 -12.01
N GLY A 110 20.29 -18.01 -12.34
CA GLY A 110 20.95 -17.63 -13.58
C GLY A 110 22.34 -18.23 -13.73
N VAL A 111 23.13 -18.30 -12.64
CA VAL A 111 24.44 -18.97 -12.61
C VAL A 111 24.30 -20.47 -12.88
N ILE A 112 23.32 -21.13 -12.26
CA ILE A 112 22.99 -22.54 -12.50
C ILE A 112 22.62 -22.74 -13.98
N THR A 113 21.72 -21.90 -14.47
CA THR A 113 21.27 -21.94 -15.89
C THR A 113 22.43 -21.77 -16.85
N MET A 114 23.31 -20.80 -16.63
CA MET A 114 24.46 -20.52 -17.48
C MET A 114 25.44 -21.70 -17.50
N LYS A 115 25.72 -22.30 -16.32
CA LYS A 115 26.58 -23.51 -16.28
C LYS A 115 25.94 -24.69 -16.99
N ALA A 116 24.65 -24.94 -16.80
CA ALA A 116 23.93 -26.01 -17.47
C ALA A 116 23.90 -25.82 -18.99
N ALA A 117 23.62 -24.59 -19.42
CA ALA A 117 23.58 -24.25 -20.85
C ALA A 117 24.92 -24.39 -21.53
N GLN A 118 26.01 -23.95 -20.89
CA GLN A 118 27.35 -24.10 -21.44
C GLN A 118 27.84 -25.56 -21.47
N ALA A 119 27.42 -26.38 -20.48
CA ALA A 119 27.71 -27.81 -20.50
C ALA A 119 27.05 -28.56 -21.68
N ALA A 120 25.98 -28.01 -22.26
CA ALA A 120 25.30 -28.54 -23.43
C ALA A 120 26.13 -28.34 -24.75
N ARG A 121 27.12 -27.43 -24.73
CA ARG A 121 27.99 -27.15 -25.87
C ARG A 121 29.30 -27.95 -25.75
N PRO A 122 29.67 -28.75 -26.75
CA PRO A 122 30.96 -29.44 -26.74
C PRO A 122 32.13 -28.45 -26.67
N ALA A 123 33.13 -28.74 -25.83
CA ALA A 123 34.26 -27.82 -25.61
C ALA A 123 35.09 -27.61 -26.92
N ALA A 124 35.20 -28.63 -27.75
CA ALA A 124 35.90 -28.56 -29.04
C ALA A 124 35.21 -27.56 -30.01
N GLU A 125 33.86 -27.58 -30.09
CA GLU A 125 33.11 -26.65 -30.94
C GLU A 125 33.24 -25.21 -30.41
N THR A 126 33.23 -25.03 -29.09
CA THR A 126 33.42 -23.71 -28.46
C THR A 126 34.79 -23.12 -28.80
N GLN A 127 35.87 -23.93 -28.69
CA GLN A 127 37.23 -23.49 -29.02
C GLN A 127 37.38 -23.16 -30.52
N ALA A 128 36.81 -23.99 -31.39
CA ALA A 128 36.81 -23.74 -32.82
C ALA A 128 36.07 -22.43 -33.19
N LYS A 129 34.90 -22.18 -32.61
CA LYS A 129 34.14 -20.93 -32.81
C LYS A 129 34.87 -19.71 -32.28
N VAL A 130 35.52 -19.80 -31.11
CA VAL A 130 36.33 -18.72 -30.56
C VAL A 130 37.52 -18.39 -31.41
N ALA A 131 38.25 -19.42 -31.93
CA ALA A 131 39.36 -19.22 -32.83
C ALA A 131 38.92 -18.56 -34.16
N ALA A 132 37.81 -19.02 -34.72
CA ALA A 132 37.22 -18.40 -35.92
C ALA A 132 36.77 -16.96 -35.68
N LEU A 133 36.18 -16.67 -34.52
CA LEU A 133 35.80 -15.31 -34.12
C LEU A 133 37.02 -14.38 -34.06
N GLN A 134 38.13 -14.84 -33.45
CA GLN A 134 39.37 -14.07 -33.39
C GLN A 134 39.95 -13.80 -34.76
N GLN A 135 40.00 -14.80 -35.64
CA GLN A 135 40.45 -14.62 -37.01
C GLN A 135 39.60 -13.61 -37.79
N THR A 136 38.28 -13.72 -37.66
CA THR A 136 37.34 -12.78 -38.31
C THR A 136 37.51 -11.37 -37.76
N ALA A 137 37.67 -11.19 -36.45
CA ALA A 137 37.91 -9.91 -35.84
C ALA A 137 39.21 -9.25 -36.28
N VAL A 138 40.31 -10.03 -36.39
CA VAL A 138 41.60 -9.54 -36.86
C VAL A 138 41.54 -9.14 -38.36
N SER A 139 40.90 -9.95 -39.20
CA SER A 139 40.73 -9.60 -40.61
C SER A 139 39.89 -8.34 -40.84
N GLN A 140 38.85 -8.13 -40.04
CA GLN A 140 38.04 -6.91 -40.11
C GLN A 140 38.76 -5.69 -39.53
N ALA A 141 39.60 -5.87 -38.50
CA ALA A 141 40.40 -4.80 -37.93
C ALA A 141 41.44 -4.24 -38.89
N GLN A 142 41.96 -5.07 -39.79
CA GLN A 142 42.88 -4.60 -40.82
C GLN A 142 42.23 -3.63 -41.81
N ASN A 143 40.92 -3.71 -41.99
CA ASN A 143 40.14 -2.88 -42.91
C ASN A 143 39.34 -1.75 -42.22
N SER A 144 39.49 -1.58 -40.91
CA SER A 144 38.74 -0.60 -40.11
C SER A 144 39.64 0.13 -39.13
N THR A 145 39.17 1.26 -38.58
CA THR A 145 39.87 2.03 -37.53
C THR A 145 39.61 1.49 -36.13
N SER A 146 38.75 0.47 -36.00
CA SER A 146 38.36 -0.11 -34.70
C SER A 146 39.35 -1.22 -34.29
N SER A 147 39.54 -1.39 -32.97
CA SER A 147 40.43 -2.44 -32.46
C SER A 147 39.81 -3.84 -32.67
N ALA A 148 40.66 -4.86 -32.83
CA ALA A 148 40.21 -6.25 -33.01
C ALA A 148 39.34 -6.73 -31.83
N THR A 149 39.57 -6.22 -30.61
CA THR A 149 38.78 -6.51 -29.40
C THR A 149 37.37 -5.92 -29.49
N GLU A 150 37.22 -4.71 -29.97
CA GLU A 150 35.90 -4.07 -30.15
C GLU A 150 35.08 -4.82 -31.22
N ILE A 151 35.74 -5.21 -32.33
CA ILE A 151 35.08 -5.97 -33.39
C ILE A 151 34.67 -7.35 -32.86
N ALA A 152 35.52 -8.03 -32.12
CA ALA A 152 35.20 -9.33 -31.52
C ALA A 152 33.98 -9.21 -30.55
N GLN A 153 33.96 -8.19 -29.70
CA GLN A 153 32.81 -7.93 -28.85
C GLN A 153 31.55 -7.67 -29.65
N ARG A 154 31.61 -6.85 -30.65
CA ARG A 154 30.47 -6.56 -31.53
C ARG A 154 29.94 -7.84 -32.20
N LEU A 155 30.78 -8.68 -32.74
CA LEU A 155 30.40 -9.96 -33.37
C LEU A 155 29.75 -10.92 -32.35
N VAL A 156 30.21 -10.94 -31.07
CA VAL A 156 29.59 -11.71 -30.02
C VAL A 156 28.15 -11.20 -29.76
N TYR A 157 27.94 -9.90 -29.69
CA TYR A 157 26.59 -9.30 -29.50
C TYR A 157 25.71 -9.47 -30.75
N GLU A 158 26.27 -9.53 -31.95
CA GLU A 158 25.56 -9.85 -33.19
C GLU A 158 25.14 -11.33 -33.29
N GLY A 159 25.54 -12.17 -32.33
CA GLY A 159 25.10 -13.56 -32.23
C GLY A 159 26.01 -14.58 -32.86
N TYR A 160 27.28 -14.24 -33.17
CA TYR A 160 28.24 -15.17 -33.80
C TYR A 160 28.41 -16.48 -33.01
N MET A 161 28.28 -16.41 -31.69
CA MET A 161 28.39 -17.55 -30.75
C MET A 161 27.09 -18.30 -30.53
N LEU A 162 25.99 -17.90 -31.18
CA LEU A 162 24.67 -18.48 -30.94
C LEU A 162 24.67 -19.98 -31.26
N ASP A 163 24.07 -20.76 -30.36
CA ASP A 163 23.93 -22.21 -30.50
C ASP A 163 22.53 -22.63 -30.04
N ALA A 164 21.79 -23.34 -30.87
CA ALA A 164 20.42 -23.75 -30.60
C ALA A 164 20.28 -24.57 -29.31
N ARG A 165 21.27 -25.41 -28.97
CA ARG A 165 21.27 -26.24 -27.77
C ARG A 165 21.36 -25.37 -26.52
N VAL A 166 22.33 -24.43 -26.50
CA VAL A 166 22.52 -23.48 -25.39
C VAL A 166 21.31 -22.61 -25.21
N THR A 167 20.74 -22.09 -26.30
CA THR A 167 19.55 -21.26 -26.30
C THR A 167 18.34 -22.02 -25.74
N ALA A 168 18.12 -23.27 -26.20
CA ALA A 168 16.99 -24.07 -25.72
C ALA A 168 17.06 -24.35 -24.20
N VAL A 169 18.27 -24.78 -23.72
CA VAL A 169 18.45 -25.03 -22.25
C VAL A 169 18.25 -23.75 -21.44
N THR A 170 18.83 -22.63 -21.89
CA THR A 170 18.69 -21.33 -21.23
C THR A 170 17.23 -20.93 -21.16
N PHE A 171 16.53 -21.00 -22.30
CA PHE A 171 15.11 -20.63 -22.37
C PHE A 171 14.25 -21.48 -21.46
N CYS A 172 14.38 -22.81 -21.45
CA CYS A 172 13.59 -23.69 -20.60
C CYS A 172 13.81 -23.40 -19.12
N LEU A 173 15.06 -23.24 -18.67
CA LEU A 173 15.38 -23.02 -17.27
C LEU A 173 14.96 -21.63 -16.80
N ILE A 174 15.15 -20.59 -17.62
CA ILE A 174 14.71 -19.23 -17.27
C ILE A 174 13.17 -19.13 -17.27
N CYS A 175 12.47 -19.71 -18.25
CA CYS A 175 11.01 -19.74 -18.25
C CYS A 175 10.46 -20.46 -17.02
N THR A 176 11.09 -21.53 -16.56
CA THR A 176 10.74 -22.22 -15.31
C THR A 176 10.87 -21.28 -14.12
N PHE A 177 11.96 -20.53 -14.02
CA PHE A 177 12.16 -19.56 -12.94
C PHE A 177 11.13 -18.43 -12.99
N VAL A 178 10.87 -17.86 -14.17
CA VAL A 178 9.86 -16.81 -14.37
C VAL A 178 8.48 -17.31 -13.94
N TYR A 179 8.13 -18.56 -14.29
CA TYR A 179 6.89 -19.19 -13.86
C TYR A 179 6.79 -19.25 -12.32
N PHE A 180 7.85 -19.68 -11.63
CA PHE A 180 7.87 -19.72 -10.17
C PHE A 180 7.75 -18.33 -9.55
N MET A 181 8.42 -17.32 -10.10
CA MET A 181 8.32 -15.94 -9.63
C MET A 181 6.94 -15.36 -9.87
N ALA A 182 6.32 -15.62 -11.02
CA ALA A 182 4.96 -15.20 -11.33
C ALA A 182 3.95 -15.86 -10.39
N ARG A 183 4.13 -17.16 -10.09
CA ARG A 183 3.30 -17.90 -9.14
C ARG A 183 3.45 -17.36 -7.71
N LEU A 184 4.68 -17.04 -7.29
CA LEU A 184 4.96 -16.43 -5.99
C LEU A 184 4.24 -15.08 -5.85
N ARG A 185 4.29 -14.24 -6.88
CA ARG A 185 3.58 -12.95 -6.91
C ARG A 185 2.06 -13.13 -6.81
N ALA A 186 1.50 -14.10 -7.51
CA ALA A 186 0.06 -14.36 -7.51
C ALA A 186 -0.44 -14.89 -6.15
N SER A 187 0.37 -15.72 -5.46
CA SER A 187 0.01 -16.26 -4.16
C SER A 187 0.26 -15.31 -2.99
N ASN A 188 1.26 -14.43 -3.11
CA ASN A 188 1.63 -13.51 -2.04
C ASN A 188 1.94 -12.10 -2.60
N PRO A 189 1.01 -11.14 -2.48
CA PRO A 189 1.21 -9.79 -2.98
C PRO A 189 2.38 -9.05 -2.28
N LYS A 190 2.77 -9.47 -1.06
CA LYS A 190 3.93 -8.90 -0.35
C LYS A 190 5.27 -9.25 -1.02
N ALA A 191 5.31 -10.33 -1.81
CA ALA A 191 6.50 -10.75 -2.55
C ALA A 191 6.60 -10.11 -3.96
N THR A 192 5.80 -9.09 -4.25
CA THR A 192 5.74 -8.45 -5.58
C THR A 192 7.10 -7.90 -6.01
N LEU A 193 7.81 -7.18 -5.13
CA LEU A 193 9.15 -6.65 -5.45
C LEU A 193 10.16 -7.75 -5.68
N THR A 194 10.19 -8.79 -4.84
CA THR A 194 11.02 -9.99 -5.03
C THR A 194 10.80 -10.60 -6.41
N ALA A 195 9.54 -10.77 -6.81
CA ALA A 195 9.22 -11.39 -8.09
C ALA A 195 9.59 -10.52 -9.29
N ILE A 196 9.28 -9.21 -9.25
CA ILE A 196 9.58 -8.28 -10.34
C ILE A 196 11.09 -8.20 -10.58
N PHE A 197 11.88 -7.93 -9.53
CA PHE A 197 13.33 -7.80 -9.68
C PHE A 197 13.99 -9.14 -9.97
N GLY A 198 13.45 -10.26 -9.47
CA GLY A 198 13.86 -11.60 -9.88
C GLY A 198 13.67 -11.85 -11.36
N ILE A 199 12.53 -11.46 -11.94
CA ILE A 199 12.26 -11.59 -13.37
C ILE A 199 13.18 -10.70 -14.19
N ILE A 200 13.38 -9.43 -13.79
CA ILE A 200 14.27 -8.50 -14.52
C ILE A 200 15.71 -9.04 -14.60
N ILE A 201 16.22 -9.57 -13.49
CA ILE A 201 17.59 -10.15 -13.48
C ILE A 201 17.64 -11.45 -14.27
N SER A 202 16.58 -12.27 -14.26
CA SER A 202 16.54 -13.49 -15.06
C SER A 202 16.49 -13.22 -16.57
N ASP A 203 15.84 -12.11 -16.97
CA ASP A 203 15.84 -11.65 -18.36
C ASP A 203 17.24 -11.27 -18.85
N LEU A 204 18.08 -10.70 -17.99
CA LEU A 204 19.49 -10.47 -18.30
C LEU A 204 20.19 -11.79 -18.68
N PHE A 205 19.98 -12.86 -17.92
CA PHE A 205 20.55 -14.17 -18.24
C PHE A 205 19.97 -14.77 -19.52
N LEU A 206 18.68 -14.58 -19.77
CA LEU A 206 18.02 -15.03 -20.97
C LEU A 206 18.69 -14.44 -22.23
N ASN A 207 18.98 -13.15 -22.19
CA ASN A 207 19.52 -12.42 -23.33
C ASN A 207 21.02 -12.66 -23.51
N TYR A 208 21.81 -12.72 -22.46
CA TYR A 208 23.28 -12.76 -22.57
C TYR A 208 23.89 -14.17 -22.53
N THR A 209 23.27 -15.13 -21.84
CA THR A 209 23.85 -16.49 -21.72
C THR A 209 24.11 -17.17 -23.06
N PRO A 210 23.17 -17.12 -24.04
CA PRO A 210 23.41 -17.75 -25.33
C PRO A 210 24.53 -17.11 -26.17
N LEU A 211 24.78 -15.80 -25.94
CA LEU A 211 25.75 -15.00 -26.69
C LEU A 211 27.19 -15.19 -26.19
N LEU A 212 27.33 -15.42 -24.86
CA LEU A 212 28.65 -15.45 -24.25
C LEU A 212 29.43 -16.75 -24.58
N PRO A 213 30.73 -16.62 -24.95
CA PRO A 213 31.58 -17.77 -25.23
C PRO A 213 32.00 -18.54 -23.98
N SER A 214 32.00 -17.87 -22.81
CA SER A 214 32.48 -18.43 -21.56
C SER A 214 31.57 -18.06 -20.39
N PHE A 215 31.71 -18.79 -19.30
CA PHE A 215 30.98 -18.52 -18.07
C PHE A 215 31.35 -17.16 -17.46
N SER A 216 30.37 -16.33 -17.19
CA SER A 216 30.52 -15.06 -16.48
C SER A 216 29.58 -15.00 -15.30
N GLY A 217 30.07 -15.35 -14.10
CA GLY A 217 29.30 -15.28 -12.87
C GLY A 217 29.04 -13.85 -12.38
N THR A 218 29.73 -12.86 -12.96
CA THR A 218 29.65 -11.44 -12.59
C THR A 218 28.63 -10.66 -13.43
N LEU A 219 28.00 -11.30 -14.40
CA LEU A 219 27.03 -10.66 -15.29
C LEU A 219 25.95 -9.84 -14.54
N PRO A 220 25.33 -10.32 -13.46
CA PRO A 220 24.32 -9.55 -12.74
C PRO A 220 24.85 -8.29 -12.06
N LEU A 221 26.14 -8.18 -11.79
CA LEU A 221 26.71 -6.98 -11.17
C LEU A 221 26.44 -5.70 -11.96
N THR A 222 26.25 -5.82 -13.28
CA THR A 222 25.88 -4.69 -14.14
C THR A 222 24.57 -4.04 -13.74
N LEU A 223 23.61 -4.80 -13.16
CA LEU A 223 22.33 -4.29 -12.66
C LEU A 223 22.31 -4.15 -11.13
N VAL A 224 23.02 -5.03 -10.40
CA VAL A 224 23.06 -5.02 -8.93
C VAL A 224 23.71 -3.75 -8.39
N LYS A 225 24.81 -3.30 -8.99
CA LYS A 225 25.50 -2.06 -8.59
C LYS A 225 24.57 -0.84 -8.67
N PRO A 226 23.94 -0.51 -9.82
CA PRO A 226 23.03 0.61 -9.91
C PRO A 226 21.77 0.40 -9.06
N ALA A 227 21.28 -0.84 -8.87
CA ALA A 227 20.18 -1.12 -7.95
C ALA A 227 20.53 -0.75 -6.50
N ALA A 228 21.72 -1.14 -6.04
CA ALA A 228 22.19 -0.80 -4.68
C ALA A 228 22.33 0.72 -4.51
N ILE A 229 22.80 1.42 -5.52
CA ILE A 229 22.90 2.90 -5.51
C ILE A 229 21.51 3.52 -5.47
N GLY A 230 20.55 3.04 -6.27
CA GLY A 230 19.18 3.53 -6.25
C GLY A 230 18.50 3.34 -4.89
N VAL A 231 18.66 2.15 -4.29
CA VAL A 231 18.17 1.87 -2.92
C VAL A 231 18.85 2.78 -1.89
N GLY A 232 20.17 2.90 -1.95
CA GLY A 232 20.94 3.77 -1.04
C GLY A 232 20.53 5.23 -1.13
N LEU A 233 20.32 5.73 -2.34
CA LEU A 233 19.85 7.09 -2.59
C LEU A 233 18.43 7.32 -2.05
N GLY A 234 17.52 6.38 -2.28
CA GLY A 234 16.17 6.45 -1.73
C GLY A 234 16.16 6.40 -0.19
N LEU A 235 17.04 5.59 0.41
CA LEU A 235 17.21 5.54 1.87
C LEU A 235 17.77 6.85 2.40
N ALA A 236 18.79 7.41 1.78
CA ALA A 236 19.36 8.69 2.15
C ALA A 236 18.31 9.81 2.08
N CYS A 237 17.54 9.87 0.99
CA CYS A 237 16.45 10.83 0.86
C CYS A 237 15.35 10.63 1.92
N SER A 238 15.05 9.37 2.30
CA SER A 238 14.07 9.06 3.34
C SER A 238 14.48 9.50 4.73
N ILE A 239 15.79 9.51 5.01
CA ILE A 239 16.34 9.95 6.31
C ILE A 239 16.58 11.46 6.34
N LEU A 240 17.11 12.04 5.23
CA LEU A 240 17.48 13.45 5.19
C LEU A 240 16.29 14.39 5.01
N PHE A 241 15.30 14.00 4.18
CA PHE A 241 14.17 14.85 3.86
C PHE A 241 12.90 14.38 4.57
N PHE A 242 12.55 15.06 5.68
CA PHE A 242 11.33 14.85 6.44
C PHE A 242 11.15 13.37 6.87
N PRO A 243 12.03 12.82 7.73
CA PRO A 243 11.93 11.45 8.19
C PRO A 243 10.56 11.22 8.83
N GLN A 244 9.85 10.19 8.37
CA GLN A 244 8.57 9.79 8.94
C GLN A 244 8.79 8.54 9.79
N SER A 245 8.54 8.68 11.10
CA SER A 245 8.51 7.54 12.02
C SER A 245 7.15 6.83 11.95
N THR A 246 7.13 5.55 12.22
CA THR A 246 5.89 4.76 12.28
C THR A 246 4.94 5.32 13.32
N SER A 247 5.46 5.69 14.49
CA SER A 247 4.69 6.28 15.59
C SER A 247 3.95 7.56 15.16
N HIS A 248 4.61 8.43 14.41
CA HIS A 248 4.00 9.67 13.92
C HIS A 248 2.88 9.41 12.90
N VAL A 249 3.11 8.49 11.96
CA VAL A 249 2.09 8.12 10.96
C VAL A 249 0.88 7.46 11.62
N VAL A 250 1.09 6.64 12.65
CA VAL A 250 -0.01 6.01 13.42
C VAL A 250 -0.79 7.08 14.18
N LEU A 251 -0.12 8.01 14.87
CA LEU A 251 -0.77 9.11 15.59
C LEU A 251 -1.59 10.02 14.65
N ASP A 252 -1.03 10.41 13.50
CA ASP A 252 -1.75 11.16 12.47
C ASP A 252 -3.01 10.41 12.00
N SER A 253 -2.87 9.09 11.81
CA SER A 253 -4.01 8.24 11.39
C SER A 253 -5.07 8.12 12.48
N MET A 254 -4.65 8.04 13.76
CA MET A 254 -5.57 8.06 14.90
C MET A 254 -6.29 9.41 15.02
N GLU A 255 -5.58 10.53 14.84
CA GLU A 255 -6.18 11.86 14.82
C GLU A 255 -7.23 11.99 13.70
N ASP A 256 -6.90 11.52 12.49
CA ASP A 256 -7.84 11.50 11.37
C ASP A 256 -9.10 10.69 11.69
N ILE A 257 -8.95 9.52 12.34
CA ILE A 257 -10.08 8.69 12.77
C ILE A 257 -10.91 9.43 13.80
N VAL A 258 -10.30 10.03 14.82
CA VAL A 258 -11.01 10.80 15.84
C VAL A 258 -11.79 11.97 15.22
N ARG A 259 -11.21 12.68 14.25
CA ARG A 259 -11.91 13.74 13.51
C ARG A 259 -13.10 13.20 12.70
N LEU A 260 -12.96 12.02 12.08
CA LEU A 260 -14.06 11.36 11.36
C LEU A 260 -15.18 10.94 12.32
N LEU A 261 -14.84 10.52 13.55
CA LEU A 261 -15.81 10.11 14.58
C LEU A 261 -16.62 11.30 15.11
N GLN A 262 -16.14 12.53 14.98
CA GLN A 262 -16.90 13.73 15.35
C GLN A 262 -18.16 13.94 14.49
N VAL A 263 -18.11 13.52 13.21
CA VAL A 263 -19.24 13.70 12.27
C VAL A 263 -20.49 12.95 12.73
N PRO A 264 -20.46 11.63 12.98
CA PRO A 264 -21.64 10.91 13.49
C PRO A 264 -22.09 11.40 14.86
N LEU A 265 -21.20 11.84 15.74
CA LEU A 265 -21.56 12.41 17.04
C LEU A 265 -22.34 13.72 16.88
N ALA A 266 -21.86 14.63 16.02
CA ALA A 266 -22.55 15.88 15.73
C ALA A 266 -23.93 15.64 15.09
N MET A 267 -24.04 14.70 14.15
CA MET A 267 -25.31 14.28 13.55
C MET A 267 -26.29 13.74 14.60
N THR A 268 -25.79 12.90 15.52
CA THR A 268 -26.61 12.36 16.62
C THR A 268 -27.10 13.47 17.54
N ALA A 269 -26.22 14.38 17.93
CA ALA A 269 -26.59 15.52 18.79
C ALA A 269 -27.64 16.41 18.11
N ASN A 270 -27.48 16.71 16.81
CA ASN A 270 -28.46 17.52 16.06
C ASN A 270 -29.81 16.82 15.93
N THR A 271 -29.81 15.51 15.68
CA THR A 271 -31.04 14.71 15.60
C THR A 271 -31.80 14.68 16.95
N LEU A 272 -31.07 14.52 18.05
CA LEU A 272 -31.66 14.54 19.40
C LEU A 272 -32.23 15.92 19.78
N CYS A 273 -31.56 16.99 19.34
CA CYS A 273 -32.00 18.36 19.55
C CYS A 273 -33.14 18.82 18.61
N LYS A 274 -33.61 17.97 17.69
CA LYS A 274 -34.64 18.26 16.68
C LYS A 274 -34.30 19.48 15.79
N LYS A 275 -33.03 19.74 15.56
CA LYS A 275 -32.55 20.94 14.84
C LYS A 275 -32.41 20.78 13.31
N GLU A 276 -32.45 19.57 12.80
CA GLU A 276 -32.19 19.32 11.38
C GLU A 276 -33.10 18.23 10.79
N GLU A 277 -33.29 18.26 9.44
CA GLU A 277 -33.90 17.19 8.65
C GLU A 277 -33.17 15.87 8.90
N GLN A 278 -33.92 14.77 8.85
CA GLN A 278 -33.35 13.44 9.04
C GLN A 278 -32.26 13.19 7.99
N PRO A 279 -31.05 12.80 8.42
CA PRO A 279 -29.95 12.52 7.48
C PRO A 279 -30.30 11.32 6.60
N ASN A 280 -29.79 11.32 5.36
CA ASN A 280 -29.99 10.22 4.42
C ASN A 280 -29.28 8.95 4.96
N PRO A 281 -29.98 7.80 5.07
CA PRO A 281 -29.38 6.56 5.56
C PRO A 281 -28.18 6.08 4.72
N ASP A 282 -28.15 6.39 3.42
CA ASP A 282 -27.02 6.01 2.56
C ASP A 282 -25.75 6.82 2.85
N ASP A 283 -25.88 8.10 3.21
CA ASP A 283 -24.73 8.92 3.63
C ASP A 283 -24.15 8.43 4.95
N LEU A 284 -25.02 7.96 5.88
CA LEU A 284 -24.59 7.37 7.14
C LEU A 284 -23.82 6.05 6.90
N ARG A 285 -24.31 5.19 5.99
CA ARG A 285 -23.61 3.95 5.60
C ARG A 285 -22.26 4.23 4.95
N MET A 286 -22.18 5.25 4.08
CA MET A 286 -20.92 5.67 3.47
C MET A 286 -19.92 6.16 4.53
N THR A 287 -20.39 6.94 5.49
CA THR A 287 -19.56 7.41 6.64
C THR A 287 -19.08 6.22 7.47
N GLN A 288 -19.95 5.26 7.78
CA GLN A 288 -19.61 4.03 8.50
C GLN A 288 -18.52 3.24 7.76
N ALA A 289 -18.72 2.99 6.47
CA ALA A 289 -17.75 2.28 5.63
C ALA A 289 -16.40 3.02 5.57
N GLY A 290 -16.43 4.35 5.47
CA GLY A 290 -15.23 5.19 5.46
C GLY A 290 -14.42 5.08 6.75
N ILE A 291 -15.08 5.10 7.92
CA ILE A 291 -14.45 4.94 9.23
C ILE A 291 -13.80 3.56 9.35
N ILE A 292 -14.51 2.49 8.98
CA ILE A 292 -13.99 1.11 9.02
C ILE A 292 -12.78 0.96 8.09
N GLN A 293 -12.89 1.49 6.87
CA GLN A 293 -11.79 1.44 5.90
C GLN A 293 -10.55 2.19 6.41
N LYS A 294 -10.73 3.36 7.02
CA LYS A 294 -9.63 4.14 7.59
C LYS A 294 -8.95 3.39 8.74
N TYR A 295 -9.72 2.76 9.62
CA TYR A 295 -9.17 1.94 10.70
C TYR A 295 -8.39 0.73 10.16
N LYS A 296 -8.96 -0.01 9.20
CA LYS A 296 -8.28 -1.14 8.53
C LYS A 296 -6.98 -0.71 7.84
N SER A 297 -6.93 0.49 7.28
CA SER A 297 -5.71 1.02 6.64
C SER A 297 -4.59 1.36 7.63
N MET A 298 -4.89 1.57 8.90
CA MET A 298 -3.92 1.82 9.97
C MET A 298 -3.31 0.51 10.52
N GLU A 299 -4.01 -0.62 10.43
CA GLU A 299 -3.61 -1.90 11.01
C GLU A 299 -2.19 -2.37 10.58
N PRO A 300 -1.79 -2.29 9.29
CA PRO A 300 -0.44 -2.64 8.89
C PRO A 300 0.64 -1.79 9.56
N SER A 301 0.37 -0.50 9.78
CA SER A 301 1.31 0.41 10.44
C SER A 301 1.47 0.09 11.92
N LEU A 302 0.40 -0.35 12.60
CA LEU A 302 0.44 -0.82 13.99
C LEU A 302 1.32 -2.07 14.14
N ALA A 303 1.30 -3.00 13.18
CA ALA A 303 2.13 -4.19 13.22
C ALA A 303 3.63 -3.87 13.16
N PHE A 304 4.03 -2.75 12.58
CA PHE A 304 5.42 -2.29 12.49
C PHE A 304 5.84 -1.37 13.65
N LEU A 305 4.92 -0.97 14.52
CA LEU A 305 5.18 -0.08 15.63
C LEU A 305 6.29 -0.57 16.58
N PRO A 306 6.36 -1.87 16.95
CA PRO A 306 7.43 -2.37 17.83
C PRO A 306 8.84 -2.31 17.21
N LEU A 307 8.93 -2.15 15.89
CA LEU A 307 10.17 -2.10 15.13
C LEU A 307 10.57 -0.65 14.75
N ASP A 308 9.86 0.34 15.29
CA ASP A 308 10.07 1.74 14.97
C ASP A 308 11.27 2.31 15.73
N PHE A 309 12.13 2.99 15.01
CA PHE A 309 13.20 3.84 15.60
C PHE A 309 12.61 5.21 15.89
N SER A 310 11.71 5.30 16.88
CA SER A 310 11.12 6.59 17.23
C SER A 310 12.13 7.45 17.99
N VAL A 311 12.48 8.57 17.40
CA VAL A 311 13.20 9.66 18.05
C VAL A 311 12.17 10.74 18.40
N GLY A 312 11.56 10.65 19.57
CA GLY A 312 10.53 11.60 19.98
C GLY A 312 10.04 11.39 21.41
N CYS A 313 9.10 12.24 21.85
CA CYS A 313 8.50 12.18 23.18
C CYS A 313 7.55 10.97 23.36
N TRP A 314 7.06 10.39 22.28
CA TRP A 314 6.13 9.25 22.27
C TRP A 314 6.86 7.99 21.82
N GLY A 315 6.98 7.03 22.73
CA GLY A 315 7.52 5.71 22.42
C GLY A 315 6.53 4.84 21.66
N ALA A 316 7.02 3.76 21.07
CA ALA A 316 6.16 2.79 20.37
C ALA A 316 5.10 2.18 21.30
N GLU A 317 5.47 1.93 22.56
CA GLU A 317 4.58 1.38 23.59
C GLU A 317 3.49 2.37 23.98
N ASP A 318 3.82 3.67 24.08
CA ASP A 318 2.85 4.73 24.40
C ASP A 318 1.77 4.82 23.30
N VAL A 319 2.21 4.81 22.04
CA VAL A 319 1.30 4.84 20.89
C VAL A 319 0.45 3.58 20.81
N ALA A 320 1.02 2.41 21.11
CA ALA A 320 0.28 1.14 21.15
C ALA A 320 -0.81 1.15 22.24
N SER A 321 -0.56 1.82 23.37
CA SER A 321 -1.53 1.90 24.46
C SER A 321 -2.83 2.63 24.07
N PHE A 322 -2.78 3.55 23.09
CA PHE A 322 -3.98 4.24 22.58
C PHE A 322 -4.87 3.36 21.70
N GLN A 323 -4.37 2.24 21.19
CA GLN A 323 -5.14 1.35 20.30
C GLN A 323 -6.40 0.80 20.97
N GLY A 324 -6.28 0.36 22.24
CA GLY A 324 -7.42 -0.17 23.00
C GLY A 324 -8.55 0.85 23.16
N PRO A 325 -8.29 1.99 23.81
CA PRO A 325 -9.29 3.06 23.97
C PRO A 325 -9.89 3.55 22.64
N LEU A 326 -9.07 3.71 21.60
CA LEU A 326 -9.55 4.12 20.28
C LEU A 326 -10.52 3.10 19.69
N ARG A 327 -10.20 1.81 19.80
CA ARG A 327 -11.07 0.71 19.35
C ARG A 327 -12.41 0.71 20.10
N ASP A 328 -12.39 0.89 21.41
CA ASP A 328 -13.60 0.91 22.23
C ASP A 328 -14.52 2.08 21.84
N VAL A 329 -13.95 3.27 21.65
CA VAL A 329 -14.68 4.45 21.18
C VAL A 329 -15.25 4.21 19.78
N LEU A 330 -14.45 3.63 18.88
CA LEU A 330 -14.86 3.32 17.51
C LEU A 330 -16.04 2.35 17.49
N VAL A 331 -15.99 1.26 18.27
CA VAL A 331 -17.08 0.28 18.38
C VAL A 331 -18.34 0.93 18.93
N ALA A 332 -18.23 1.78 19.97
CA ALA A 332 -19.37 2.50 20.55
C ALA A 332 -20.04 3.42 19.51
N ILE A 333 -19.24 4.19 18.75
CA ILE A 333 -19.77 5.13 17.74
C ILE A 333 -20.35 4.38 16.54
N LEU A 334 -19.74 3.29 16.09
CA LEU A 334 -20.29 2.46 15.02
C LEU A 334 -21.62 1.82 15.43
N SER A 335 -21.74 1.36 16.67
CA SER A 335 -23.00 0.83 17.22
C SER A 335 -24.10 1.89 17.31
N LEU A 336 -23.73 3.12 17.71
CA LEU A 336 -24.65 4.26 17.73
C LEU A 336 -25.14 4.62 16.32
N LEU A 337 -24.22 4.62 15.34
CA LEU A 337 -24.53 4.91 13.95
C LEU A 337 -25.46 3.85 13.35
N ASP A 338 -25.22 2.58 13.64
CA ASP A 338 -26.06 1.45 13.22
C ASP A 338 -27.47 1.53 13.82
N PHE A 339 -27.57 1.91 15.10
CA PHE A 339 -28.83 2.18 15.73
C PHE A 339 -29.62 3.31 15.03
N HIS A 340 -28.94 4.41 14.67
CA HIS A 340 -29.60 5.51 13.95
C HIS A 340 -30.06 5.12 12.56
N ILE A 341 -29.24 4.37 11.81
CA ILE A 341 -29.61 3.83 10.50
C ILE A 341 -30.85 2.93 10.64
N GLY A 342 -30.82 2.01 11.60
CA GLY A 342 -31.93 1.11 11.88
C GLY A 342 -33.23 1.84 12.22
N ARG A 343 -33.14 2.91 13.04
CA ARG A 343 -34.30 3.76 13.39
C ARG A 343 -34.89 4.47 12.17
N ILE A 344 -34.05 5.14 11.35
CA ILE A 344 -34.50 5.88 10.16
C ILE A 344 -35.17 4.93 9.15
N VAL A 345 -34.56 3.79 8.89
CA VAL A 345 -35.11 2.76 7.99
C VAL A 345 -36.43 2.19 8.54
N GLY A 346 -36.49 1.97 9.86
CA GLY A 346 -37.70 1.52 10.54
C GLY A 346 -38.86 2.53 10.45
N GLU A 347 -38.57 3.80 10.72
CA GLU A 347 -39.54 4.90 10.59
C GLU A 347 -40.07 5.04 9.16
N ALA A 348 -39.18 5.01 8.17
CA ALA A 348 -39.56 5.06 6.75
C ALA A 348 -40.48 3.89 6.35
N ARG A 349 -40.17 2.67 6.81
CA ARG A 349 -40.99 1.48 6.56
C ARG A 349 -42.37 1.59 7.22
N THR A 350 -42.41 2.11 8.44
CA THR A 350 -43.69 2.32 9.17
C THR A 350 -44.56 3.36 8.47
N GLN A 351 -43.96 4.45 8.00
CA GLN A 351 -44.67 5.47 7.21
C GLN A 351 -45.20 4.92 5.88
N ASP A 352 -44.45 4.07 5.18
CA ASP A 352 -44.87 3.45 3.93
C ASP A 352 -46.04 2.47 4.14
N VAL A 353 -46.00 1.74 5.24
CA VAL A 353 -47.13 0.87 5.64
C VAL A 353 -48.38 1.71 5.98
N LEU A 354 -48.22 2.78 6.77
CA LEU A 354 -49.34 3.66 7.11
C LEU A 354 -49.93 4.34 5.87
N ARG A 355 -49.09 4.80 4.95
CA ARG A 355 -49.54 5.38 3.65
C ARG A 355 -50.36 4.42 2.83
N LYS A 356 -49.92 3.15 2.71
CA LYS A 356 -50.68 2.09 2.04
C LYS A 356 -52.03 1.76 2.68
N TYR A 357 -52.16 2.00 3.99
CA TYR A 357 -53.40 1.83 4.71
C TYR A 357 -54.36 3.03 4.50
N VAL A 358 -53.83 4.25 4.53
CA VAL A 358 -54.62 5.48 4.30
C VAL A 358 -55.15 5.51 2.87
N ASP A 359 -54.34 5.12 1.90
CA ASP A 359 -54.79 5.04 0.46
C ASP A 359 -55.75 3.89 0.16
N LYS A 360 -55.93 2.94 1.08
CA LYS A 360 -56.81 1.78 0.90
C LYS A 360 -58.19 1.91 1.57
N THR A 361 -58.48 3.04 2.26
CA THR A 361 -59.79 3.28 2.81
C THR A 361 -60.68 4.17 1.92
N PRO A 362 -61.40 3.62 0.93
CA PRO A 362 -62.65 4.19 0.50
C PRO A 362 -63.74 3.63 1.41
N ASP A 363 -64.46 4.51 2.12
CA ASP A 363 -65.81 4.43 2.64
C ASP A 363 -66.58 3.10 2.59
N GLU A 364 -66.17 2.06 3.36
CA GLU A 364 -67.13 1.01 3.77
C GLU A 364 -66.50 0.11 4.86
N ASP A 365 -67.26 -0.02 5.97
CA ASP A 365 -67.14 -1.01 7.05
C ASP A 365 -66.28 -0.74 8.28
N GLU A 366 -66.84 0.04 9.18
CA GLU A 366 -66.40 0.22 10.58
C GLU A 366 -66.37 -1.11 11.40
N LYS A 367 -66.89 -2.22 10.87
CA LYS A 367 -66.94 -3.53 11.57
C LYS A 367 -65.67 -4.41 11.31
N HIS A 368 -64.98 -4.22 10.20
CA HIS A 368 -63.76 -4.99 9.92
C HIS A 368 -62.51 -4.40 10.60
N THR A 369 -62.56 -3.13 10.94
CA THR A 369 -61.40 -2.37 11.44
C THR A 369 -60.93 -2.80 12.83
N ARG A 370 -61.82 -3.32 13.69
CA ARG A 370 -61.42 -3.75 15.05
C ARG A 370 -60.68 -5.08 15.10
N GLN A 371 -60.95 -6.04 14.20
CA GLN A 371 -60.24 -7.33 14.17
C GLN A 371 -58.88 -7.25 13.45
N VAL A 372 -58.75 -6.40 12.44
CA VAL A 372 -57.52 -6.20 11.69
C VAL A 372 -56.50 -5.41 12.55
N GLY A 373 -56.96 -4.41 13.32
CA GLY A 373 -56.10 -3.62 14.22
C GLY A 373 -55.38 -4.45 15.31
N ALA A 374 -56.11 -5.45 15.89
CA ALA A 374 -55.52 -6.33 16.90
C ALA A 374 -54.41 -7.26 16.31
N HIS A 375 -54.62 -7.77 15.10
CA HIS A 375 -53.63 -8.63 14.46
C HIS A 375 -52.38 -7.87 14.03
N GLN A 376 -52.50 -6.60 13.66
CA GLN A 376 -51.40 -5.74 13.25
C GLN A 376 -50.57 -5.22 14.38
N LEU A 377 -51.20 -4.91 15.51
CA LEU A 377 -50.48 -4.60 16.77
C LEU A 377 -49.65 -5.79 17.22
N THR A 378 -50.13 -7.00 17.02
CA THR A 378 -49.39 -8.23 17.33
C THR A 378 -48.19 -8.44 16.34
N GLN A 379 -48.34 -8.12 15.05
CA GLN A 379 -47.26 -8.14 14.09
C GLN A 379 -46.23 -7.05 14.33
N LEU A 380 -46.65 -5.83 14.73
CA LEU A 380 -45.77 -4.74 15.12
C LEU A 380 -44.99 -5.08 16.41
N ALA A 381 -45.65 -5.73 17.36
CA ALA A 381 -44.98 -6.22 18.56
C ALA A 381 -43.96 -7.32 18.27
N GLN A 382 -44.26 -8.23 17.33
CA GLN A 382 -43.32 -9.25 16.88
C GLN A 382 -42.13 -8.67 16.09
N LEU A 383 -42.36 -7.63 15.29
CA LEU A 383 -41.28 -6.90 14.62
C LEU A 383 -40.38 -6.16 15.62
N LEU A 384 -40.97 -5.53 16.66
CA LEU A 384 -40.23 -4.88 17.72
C LEU A 384 -39.45 -5.89 18.60
N ASP A 385 -39.98 -7.09 18.83
CA ASP A 385 -39.28 -8.17 19.53
C ASP A 385 -38.13 -8.75 18.68
N GLY A 386 -38.27 -8.81 17.35
CA GLY A 386 -37.17 -9.15 16.43
C GLY A 386 -35.99 -8.19 16.48
N PHE A 387 -36.23 -6.89 16.78
CA PHE A 387 -35.18 -5.92 17.02
C PHE A 387 -34.52 -6.05 18.40
N ARG A 388 -35.16 -6.73 19.34
CA ARG A 388 -34.68 -6.91 20.72
C ARG A 388 -33.81 -8.17 20.89
N SER A 389 -33.68 -9.01 19.83
CA SER A 389 -32.83 -10.19 19.87
C SER A 389 -31.34 -9.81 19.68
N PRO A 390 -30.47 -10.08 20.68
CA PRO A 390 -29.06 -9.65 20.65
C PRO A 390 -28.16 -10.45 19.68
N ASP A 391 -28.69 -11.45 18.97
CA ASP A 391 -27.88 -12.40 18.19
C ASP A 391 -27.72 -12.11 16.69
N SER A 392 -28.27 -11.01 16.17
CA SER A 392 -28.30 -10.75 14.73
C SER A 392 -27.27 -9.71 14.21
N HIS A 393 -26.23 -9.35 14.99
CA HIS A 393 -25.24 -8.37 14.52
C HIS A 393 -24.06 -9.01 13.78
N PRO A 394 -23.98 -8.90 12.43
CA PRO A 394 -22.85 -9.40 11.65
C PRO A 394 -21.53 -8.65 11.94
N LEU A 395 -21.61 -7.43 12.52
CA LEU A 395 -20.44 -6.58 12.79
C LEU A 395 -19.56 -7.07 13.95
N ARG A 396 -20.08 -7.94 14.84
CA ARG A 396 -19.29 -8.47 15.96
C ARG A 396 -18.20 -9.48 15.53
N LYS A 397 -18.32 -10.05 14.33
CA LYS A 397 -17.35 -11.02 13.78
C LYS A 397 -16.19 -10.37 13.02
N GLU A 398 -16.33 -9.11 12.58
CA GLU A 398 -15.28 -8.46 11.79
C GLU A 398 -14.32 -7.58 12.62
N VAL A 399 -14.65 -7.26 13.88
CA VAL A 399 -13.86 -6.35 14.74
C VAL A 399 -13.22 -7.09 15.93
N VAL A 400 -13.50 -8.37 16.13
CA VAL A 400 -12.81 -9.27 17.06
C VAL A 400 -11.84 -10.18 16.26
#